data_da8f63b04e553cb8104b17df5517e167
#
_entry.id   da8f63b04e553cb8104b17df5517e167
#
_cell.length_a   1.000
_cell.length_b   1.000
_cell.length_c   1.000
_cell.angle_alpha   90.00
_cell.angle_beta   90.00
_cell.angle_gamma   90.00
#
_symmetry.space_group_name_H-M   'P 1'
#
loop_
_entity.id
_entity.type
_entity.pdbx_description
1 polymer ?
#
loop_
_entity_poly.entity_id
_entity_poly.type
_entity_poly.pdbx_seq_one_letter_code
_entity_poly.pdbx_strand_id
1 'polypeptide(L)'
;MSNQTCRTLLFVLLLSPWVAAADTLLRPVNTYSIVARDADTGELGVAVQSHWFSVGSMVLWAEPGIGAVATQSFIDPNYGPLGLQLMRGGKDASQALQALLAIDAHANVRQVGMVDANGVVANHTGDMAINEHCDIAGDNYTVQANLMWKPTVCEAMVAAYESSEGDLAERLMAALEAAQNEGGDIRGKQSAAMLVVTGDRSLPPWSGRVIDLRVEDLAEPLVELRRLLTMARAYNLMNAGDELMMVGEIEQAVEAYGSAEALVPESHEMIFWHAATLAGAGRVDESLPLFEKAFTMWPQWRELVQRLPASGLLPDDEKTMQKILGVD
;
A
#
# COMPACT_ATOMS: atom_id res chain seq x y z
N MET A 1 18.30 -78.41 -44.20
CA MET A 1 17.16 -77.58 -44.50
C MET A 1 16.95 -76.65 -43.29
N SER A 2 17.41 -75.37 -43.42
CA SER A 2 17.46 -74.38 -42.35
C SER A 2 16.40 -73.31 -42.65
N ASN A 3 15.38 -73.21 -41.76
CA ASN A 3 14.38 -72.15 -41.82
C ASN A 3 14.88 -70.92 -41.05
N GLN A 4 15.25 -69.86 -41.73
CA GLN A 4 15.47 -68.54 -41.14
C GLN A 4 14.16 -67.78 -41.16
N THR A 5 13.57 -67.55 -40.00
CA THR A 5 12.43 -66.65 -39.79
C THR A 5 12.93 -65.21 -39.62
N CYS A 6 12.69 -64.39 -40.61
CA CYS A 6 12.94 -62.93 -40.58
C CYS A 6 11.90 -62.25 -39.66
N ARG A 7 12.33 -61.68 -38.52
CA ARG A 7 11.47 -60.86 -37.64
C ARG A 7 11.62 -59.39 -38.06
N THR A 8 10.60 -58.85 -38.71
CA THR A 8 10.47 -57.43 -38.99
C THR A 8 10.08 -56.70 -37.72
N LEU A 9 10.94 -55.86 -37.16
CA LEU A 9 10.61 -54.96 -36.07
C LEU A 9 9.92 -53.73 -36.68
N LEU A 10 8.63 -53.57 -36.35
CA LEU A 10 7.85 -52.38 -36.70
C LEU A 10 8.13 -51.29 -35.61
N PHE A 11 8.90 -50.24 -35.97
CA PHE A 11 9.06 -49.07 -35.11
C PHE A 11 7.83 -48.18 -35.27
N VAL A 12 6.94 -48.18 -34.30
CA VAL A 12 5.83 -47.22 -34.21
C VAL A 12 6.41 -45.93 -33.58
N LEU A 13 6.65 -44.91 -34.40
CA LEU A 13 6.91 -43.55 -33.92
C LEU A 13 5.62 -42.99 -33.34
N LEU A 14 5.50 -42.95 -32.03
CA LEU A 14 4.49 -42.17 -31.31
C LEU A 14 4.82 -40.67 -31.44
N LEU A 15 4.24 -40.03 -32.46
CA LEU A 15 4.17 -38.56 -32.54
C LEU A 15 3.19 -38.09 -31.43
N SER A 16 3.70 -37.78 -30.25
CA SER A 16 2.96 -37.04 -29.25
C SER A 16 2.67 -35.64 -29.83
N PRO A 17 1.41 -35.21 -29.95
CA PRO A 17 1.15 -33.82 -30.28
C PRO A 17 1.65 -32.96 -29.13
N TRP A 18 2.66 -32.14 -29.39
CA TRP A 18 2.95 -31.03 -28.52
C TRP A 18 1.74 -30.10 -28.56
N VAL A 19 0.86 -30.22 -27.55
CA VAL A 19 -0.11 -29.18 -27.26
C VAL A 19 0.74 -28.02 -26.77
N ALA A 20 1.02 -27.05 -27.64
CA ALA A 20 1.45 -25.75 -27.21
C ALA A 20 0.37 -25.26 -26.23
N ALA A 21 0.71 -25.17 -24.95
CA ALA A 21 -0.12 -24.45 -24.01
C ALA A 21 -0.27 -23.04 -24.59
N ALA A 22 -1.47 -22.70 -25.06
CA ALA A 22 -1.77 -21.33 -25.41
C ALA A 22 -1.59 -20.55 -24.12
N ASP A 23 -0.59 -19.67 -24.07
CA ASP A 23 -0.46 -18.68 -23.00
C ASP A 23 -1.76 -17.87 -22.99
N THR A 24 -2.66 -18.21 -22.09
CA THR A 24 -3.91 -17.47 -21.89
C THR A 24 -3.52 -16.15 -21.24
N LEU A 25 -3.49 -15.07 -22.02
CA LEU A 25 -3.40 -13.72 -21.47
C LEU A 25 -4.54 -13.56 -20.46
N LEU A 26 -4.19 -13.18 -19.25
CA LEU A 26 -5.15 -12.84 -18.21
C LEU A 26 -6.01 -11.67 -18.71
N ARG A 27 -7.25 -11.56 -18.20
CA ARG A 27 -8.08 -10.39 -18.50
C ARG A 27 -7.32 -9.12 -18.11
N PRO A 28 -7.43 -8.03 -18.90
CA PRO A 28 -6.72 -6.80 -18.60
C PRO A 28 -7.19 -6.19 -17.27
N VAL A 29 -6.25 -5.84 -16.43
CA VAL A 29 -6.45 -5.06 -15.22
C VAL A 29 -6.31 -3.58 -15.59
N ASN A 30 -7.41 -3.01 -16.07
CA ASN A 30 -7.45 -1.62 -16.52
C ASN A 30 -7.48 -0.72 -15.29
N THR A 31 -6.65 0.32 -15.28
CA THR A 31 -6.19 0.86 -14.01
C THR A 31 -5.55 2.22 -14.24
N TYR A 32 -5.55 3.07 -13.24
CA TYR A 32 -4.60 4.16 -13.14
C TYR A 32 -3.81 4.04 -11.84
N SER A 33 -2.52 4.32 -11.93
CA SER A 33 -1.59 4.20 -10.81
C SER A 33 -0.49 5.24 -10.87
N ILE A 34 0.15 5.46 -9.74
CA ILE A 34 1.33 6.30 -9.57
C ILE A 34 2.37 5.56 -8.77
N VAL A 35 3.63 5.68 -9.18
CA VAL A 35 4.80 5.21 -8.44
C VAL A 35 5.69 6.42 -8.18
N ALA A 36 6.13 6.63 -6.95
CA ALA A 36 6.91 7.80 -6.61
C ALA A 36 7.92 7.54 -5.49
N ARG A 37 8.96 8.39 -5.45
CA ARG A 37 9.90 8.52 -4.35
C ARG A 37 9.84 9.94 -3.81
N ASP A 38 9.80 10.09 -2.51
CA ASP A 38 9.99 11.38 -1.85
C ASP A 38 11.49 11.70 -1.79
N ALA A 39 11.89 12.86 -2.32
CA ALA A 39 13.31 13.23 -2.43
C ALA A 39 13.94 13.54 -1.07
N ASP A 40 13.15 14.05 -0.12
CA ASP A 40 13.62 14.52 1.20
C ASP A 40 13.70 13.36 2.20
N THR A 41 12.66 12.52 2.27
CA THR A 41 12.57 11.41 3.23
C THR A 41 13.16 10.11 2.70
N GLY A 42 13.27 9.96 1.37
CA GLY A 42 13.65 8.72 0.69
C GLY A 42 12.54 7.67 0.65
N GLU A 43 11.34 7.97 1.17
CA GLU A 43 10.19 7.07 1.09
C GLU A 43 9.85 6.70 -0.35
N LEU A 44 9.41 5.48 -0.55
CA LEU A 44 9.00 4.93 -1.84
C LEU A 44 7.53 4.53 -1.75
N GLY A 45 6.73 4.98 -2.71
CA GLY A 45 5.30 4.79 -2.67
C GLY A 45 4.71 4.36 -4.00
N VAL A 46 3.61 3.62 -3.93
CA VAL A 46 2.80 3.23 -5.08
C VAL A 46 1.34 3.20 -4.70
N ALA A 47 0.48 3.78 -5.56
CA ALA A 47 -0.95 3.81 -5.33
C ALA A 47 -1.72 3.51 -6.61
N VAL A 48 -2.91 2.91 -6.47
CA VAL A 48 -3.71 2.39 -7.59
C VAL A 48 -5.20 2.46 -7.33
N GLN A 49 -5.99 2.66 -8.38
CA GLN A 49 -7.43 2.37 -8.41
C GLN A 49 -7.80 1.66 -9.70
N SER A 50 -8.80 0.78 -9.64
CA SER A 50 -9.27 0.01 -10.78
C SER A 50 -10.73 -0.44 -10.60
N HIS A 51 -11.40 -0.70 -11.74
CA HIS A 51 -12.60 -1.53 -11.75
C HIS A 51 -12.19 -3.02 -11.84
N TRP A 52 -11.52 -3.48 -10.80
CA TRP A 52 -11.03 -4.84 -10.63
C TRP A 52 -11.09 -5.22 -9.16
N PHE A 53 -11.47 -6.47 -8.85
CA PHE A 53 -11.48 -6.96 -7.48
C PHE A 53 -10.06 -7.08 -6.92
N SER A 54 -9.81 -6.49 -5.73
CA SER A 54 -8.54 -6.64 -5.00
C SER A 54 -7.28 -6.25 -5.80
N VAL A 55 -7.34 -5.09 -6.49
CA VAL A 55 -6.26 -4.62 -7.38
C VAL A 55 -4.92 -4.48 -6.67
N GLY A 56 -4.92 -4.12 -5.39
CA GLY A 56 -3.72 -3.91 -4.60
C GLY A 56 -2.84 -5.16 -4.44
N SER A 57 -3.44 -6.35 -4.49
CA SER A 57 -2.70 -7.62 -4.37
C SER A 57 -1.87 -7.97 -5.60
N MET A 58 -2.17 -7.34 -6.74
CA MET A 58 -1.59 -7.68 -8.04
C MET A 58 -0.68 -6.58 -8.60
N VAL A 59 -1.05 -5.31 -8.38
CA VAL A 59 -0.43 -4.15 -9.04
C VAL A 59 0.72 -3.56 -8.22
N LEU A 60 0.56 -3.48 -6.89
CA LEU A 60 1.46 -2.71 -6.02
C LEU A 60 2.60 -3.54 -5.45
N TRP A 61 3.83 -3.03 -5.63
CA TRP A 61 5.04 -3.63 -5.09
C TRP A 61 5.99 -2.52 -4.62
N ALA A 62 6.48 -2.61 -3.39
CA ALA A 62 7.51 -1.71 -2.89
C ALA A 62 8.38 -2.42 -1.85
N GLU A 63 9.64 -2.00 -1.75
CA GLU A 63 10.59 -2.50 -0.78
C GLU A 63 11.43 -1.37 -0.20
N PRO A 64 11.58 -1.30 1.14
CA PRO A 64 12.32 -0.26 1.84
C PRO A 64 13.71 -0.02 1.25
N GLY A 65 13.99 1.24 0.87
CA GLY A 65 15.28 1.67 0.33
C GLY A 65 15.74 0.97 -0.95
N ILE A 66 14.83 0.31 -1.67
CA ILE A 66 15.11 -0.39 -2.94
C ILE A 66 14.36 0.25 -4.10
N GLY A 67 13.02 0.27 -4.04
CA GLY A 67 12.20 0.78 -5.12
C GLY A 67 10.72 0.51 -4.93
N ALA A 68 9.92 1.02 -5.87
CA ALA A 68 8.51 0.75 -5.99
C ALA A 68 8.14 0.45 -7.45
N VAL A 69 7.12 -0.40 -7.66
CA VAL A 69 6.68 -0.88 -8.96
C VAL A 69 5.15 -0.95 -9.00
N ALA A 70 4.56 -0.48 -10.10
CA ALA A 70 3.21 -0.77 -10.50
C ALA A 70 3.21 -1.58 -11.80
N THR A 71 2.49 -2.70 -11.86
CA THR A 71 2.32 -3.50 -13.08
C THR A 71 0.83 -3.71 -13.35
N GLN A 72 0.36 -3.35 -14.52
CA GLN A 72 -1.06 -3.28 -14.87
C GLN A 72 -1.33 -3.56 -16.36
N SER A 73 -2.54 -3.32 -16.86
CA SER A 73 -3.04 -3.73 -18.18
C SER A 73 -3.19 -5.26 -18.26
N PHE A 74 -2.65 -5.94 -19.26
CA PHE A 74 -2.53 -7.40 -19.19
C PHE A 74 -1.39 -7.72 -18.21
N ILE A 75 -1.74 -7.83 -16.94
CA ILE A 75 -0.79 -7.87 -15.84
C ILE A 75 0.10 -9.11 -15.89
N ASP A 76 1.39 -8.92 -15.60
CA ASP A 76 2.29 -9.94 -15.13
C ASP A 76 2.83 -9.53 -13.76
N PRO A 77 2.41 -10.18 -12.67
CA PRO A 77 2.86 -9.82 -11.32
C PRO A 77 4.37 -9.97 -11.13
N ASN A 78 5.06 -10.74 -11.98
CA ASN A 78 6.50 -10.95 -11.88
C ASN A 78 7.32 -9.65 -12.03
N TYR A 79 6.78 -8.64 -12.74
CA TYR A 79 7.46 -7.34 -12.84
C TYR A 79 7.70 -6.68 -11.46
N GLY A 80 6.82 -6.92 -10.49
CA GLY A 80 6.99 -6.42 -9.12
C GLY A 80 8.19 -7.05 -8.41
N PRO A 81 8.12 -8.32 -7.98
CA PRO A 81 9.17 -8.95 -7.18
C PRO A 81 10.49 -9.09 -7.93
N LEU A 82 10.48 -9.42 -9.24
CA LEU A 82 11.72 -9.52 -10.02
C LEU A 82 12.35 -8.15 -10.30
N GLY A 83 11.53 -7.11 -10.54
CA GLY A 83 12.00 -5.72 -10.66
C GLY A 83 12.71 -5.25 -9.39
N LEU A 84 12.07 -5.45 -8.22
CA LEU A 84 12.67 -5.15 -6.93
C LEU A 84 13.93 -5.98 -6.68
N GLN A 85 13.97 -7.25 -7.06
CA GLN A 85 15.15 -8.09 -6.93
C GLN A 85 16.32 -7.59 -7.78
N LEU A 86 16.09 -7.14 -9.02
CA LEU A 86 17.09 -6.56 -9.88
C LEU A 86 17.62 -5.23 -9.30
N MET A 87 16.72 -4.35 -8.80
CA MET A 87 17.10 -3.10 -8.13
C MET A 87 17.90 -3.37 -6.84
N ARG A 88 17.53 -4.37 -6.05
CA ARG A 88 18.29 -4.81 -4.87
C ARG A 88 19.70 -5.29 -5.25
N GLY A 89 19.83 -5.91 -6.42
CA GLY A 89 21.09 -6.37 -7.02
C GLY A 89 21.96 -5.26 -7.62
N GLY A 90 21.53 -3.98 -7.54
CA GLY A 90 22.28 -2.80 -7.99
C GLY A 90 21.96 -2.33 -9.41
N LYS A 91 20.88 -2.82 -10.01
CA LYS A 91 20.34 -2.23 -11.24
C LYS A 91 19.48 -1.02 -10.89
N ASP A 92 19.51 0.02 -11.71
CA ASP A 92 18.52 1.09 -11.62
C ASP A 92 17.17 0.65 -12.19
N ALA A 93 16.11 1.45 -11.97
CA ALA A 93 14.75 1.12 -12.42
C ALA A 93 14.67 0.90 -13.94
N SER A 94 15.42 1.68 -14.74
CA SER A 94 15.43 1.56 -16.20
C SER A 94 16.07 0.24 -16.64
N GLN A 95 17.21 -0.13 -16.05
CA GLN A 95 17.89 -1.40 -16.34
C GLN A 95 17.03 -2.60 -15.90
N ALA A 96 16.35 -2.49 -14.76
CA ALA A 96 15.46 -3.54 -14.25
C ALA A 96 14.28 -3.76 -15.21
N LEU A 97 13.60 -2.68 -15.61
CA LEU A 97 12.46 -2.76 -16.53
C LEU A 97 12.88 -3.31 -17.91
N GLN A 98 13.98 -2.81 -18.50
CA GLN A 98 14.50 -3.30 -19.78
C GLN A 98 14.85 -4.78 -19.76
N ALA A 99 15.44 -5.28 -18.68
CA ALA A 99 15.77 -6.69 -18.53
C ALA A 99 14.52 -7.59 -18.51
N LEU A 100 13.45 -7.14 -17.84
CA LEU A 100 12.19 -7.89 -17.78
C LEU A 100 11.45 -7.85 -19.12
N LEU A 101 11.36 -6.70 -19.77
CA LEU A 101 10.75 -6.55 -21.09
C LEU A 101 11.44 -7.40 -22.15
N ALA A 102 12.76 -7.55 -22.08
CA ALA A 102 13.54 -8.33 -23.06
C ALA A 102 13.21 -9.83 -23.05
N ILE A 103 12.67 -10.35 -21.96
CA ILE A 103 12.31 -11.77 -21.81
C ILE A 103 10.81 -12.03 -21.84
N ASP A 104 9.97 -10.98 -21.79
CA ASP A 104 8.52 -11.11 -21.84
C ASP A 104 8.03 -11.13 -23.30
N ALA A 105 7.54 -12.28 -23.75
CA ALA A 105 6.97 -12.44 -25.09
C ALA A 105 5.70 -11.57 -25.31
N HIS A 106 5.10 -11.05 -24.25
CA HIS A 106 3.89 -10.25 -24.26
C HIS A 106 4.11 -8.80 -23.80
N ALA A 107 5.34 -8.28 -23.87
CA ALA A 107 5.68 -6.91 -23.50
C ALA A 107 4.77 -5.86 -24.16
N ASN A 108 4.30 -6.14 -25.37
CA ASN A 108 3.43 -5.26 -26.16
C ASN A 108 2.02 -5.02 -25.57
N VAL A 109 1.59 -5.78 -24.55
CA VAL A 109 0.31 -5.57 -23.83
C VAL A 109 0.52 -5.16 -22.37
N ARG A 110 1.76 -5.02 -21.89
CA ARG A 110 2.07 -4.63 -20.51
C ARG A 110 2.00 -3.12 -20.33
N GLN A 111 1.72 -2.71 -19.09
CA GLN A 111 1.93 -1.34 -18.65
C GLN A 111 2.59 -1.38 -17.27
N VAL A 112 3.78 -0.81 -17.15
CA VAL A 112 4.62 -0.91 -15.94
C VAL A 112 5.26 0.43 -15.63
N GLY A 113 5.23 0.84 -14.36
CA GLY A 113 5.98 1.97 -13.83
C GLY A 113 6.91 1.52 -12.70
N MET A 114 8.12 2.04 -12.67
CA MET A 114 9.14 1.74 -11.65
C MET A 114 9.86 3.00 -11.21
N VAL A 115 10.17 3.11 -9.91
CA VAL A 115 11.07 4.14 -9.36
C VAL A 115 12.01 3.44 -8.37
N ASP A 116 13.32 3.69 -8.49
CA ASP A 116 14.29 3.14 -7.55
C ASP A 116 14.63 4.10 -6.40
N ALA A 117 15.43 3.62 -5.44
CA ALA A 117 15.84 4.39 -4.26
C ALA A 117 16.68 5.65 -4.58
N ASN A 118 17.20 5.80 -5.79
CA ASN A 118 17.94 6.98 -6.23
C ASN A 118 17.06 7.96 -7.02
N GLY A 119 15.77 7.62 -7.23
CA GLY A 119 14.83 8.43 -7.99
C GLY A 119 14.91 8.20 -9.51
N VAL A 120 15.62 7.18 -9.98
CA VAL A 120 15.58 6.82 -11.40
C VAL A 120 14.21 6.25 -11.72
N VAL A 121 13.56 6.83 -12.73
CA VAL A 121 12.20 6.49 -13.17
C VAL A 121 12.27 5.67 -14.45
N ALA A 122 11.41 4.68 -14.56
CA ALA A 122 11.19 3.94 -15.80
C ALA A 122 9.70 3.61 -15.96
N ASN A 123 9.19 3.74 -17.18
CA ASN A 123 7.84 3.33 -17.54
C ASN A 123 7.81 2.60 -18.88
N HIS A 124 6.77 1.84 -19.10
CA HIS A 124 6.49 1.15 -20.35
C HIS A 124 4.98 1.00 -20.51
N THR A 125 4.48 1.42 -21.68
CA THR A 125 3.15 1.09 -22.15
C THR A 125 3.29 0.43 -23.52
N GLY A 126 2.91 -0.84 -23.62
CA GLY A 126 3.00 -1.60 -24.87
C GLY A 126 1.99 -1.14 -25.91
N ASP A 127 2.34 -1.21 -27.19
CA ASP A 127 1.55 -0.71 -28.33
C ASP A 127 0.15 -1.35 -28.44
N MET A 128 -0.08 -2.49 -27.80
CA MET A 128 -1.34 -3.20 -27.78
C MET A 128 -2.09 -3.05 -26.44
N ALA A 129 -1.63 -2.15 -25.54
CA ALA A 129 -2.44 -1.74 -24.40
C ALA A 129 -3.77 -1.13 -24.87
N ILE A 130 -4.84 -1.32 -24.09
CA ILE A 130 -6.17 -0.85 -24.52
C ILE A 130 -6.17 0.68 -24.60
N ASN A 131 -6.75 1.23 -25.66
CA ASN A 131 -6.80 2.66 -25.98
C ASN A 131 -7.26 3.54 -24.79
N GLU A 132 -7.01 4.81 -24.91
CA GLU A 132 -7.04 5.78 -23.82
C GLU A 132 -6.07 5.34 -22.70
N HIS A 133 -4.85 5.02 -23.13
CA HIS A 133 -3.71 4.77 -22.25
C HIS A 133 -2.72 5.94 -22.30
N CYS A 134 -2.03 6.14 -21.20
CA CYS A 134 -0.96 7.12 -21.09
C CYS A 134 0.04 6.70 -20.03
N ASP A 135 1.26 7.21 -20.14
CA ASP A 135 2.25 7.22 -19.08
C ASP A 135 3.07 8.51 -19.16
N ILE A 136 3.37 9.10 -18.01
CA ILE A 136 4.19 10.30 -17.90
C ILE A 136 5.20 10.11 -16.77
N ALA A 137 6.49 10.23 -17.11
CA ALA A 137 7.57 10.26 -16.13
C ALA A 137 7.90 11.71 -15.75
N GLY A 138 7.98 11.97 -14.46
CA GLY A 138 8.48 13.21 -13.88
C GLY A 138 9.73 12.97 -13.02
N ASP A 139 10.08 13.96 -12.22
CA ASP A 139 11.22 13.84 -11.30
C ASP A 139 10.83 13.00 -10.08
N ASN A 140 11.45 11.83 -9.92
CA ASN A 140 11.17 10.85 -8.87
C ASN A 140 9.78 10.20 -8.91
N TYR A 141 9.01 10.31 -10.00
CA TYR A 141 7.69 9.66 -10.10
C TYR A 141 7.33 9.27 -11.53
N THR A 142 6.38 8.36 -11.67
CA THR A 142 5.68 8.06 -12.93
C THR A 142 4.21 7.76 -12.66
N VAL A 143 3.36 8.28 -13.54
CA VAL A 143 1.93 7.94 -13.60
C VAL A 143 1.67 7.11 -14.85
N GLN A 144 0.74 6.18 -14.75
CA GLN A 144 0.31 5.36 -15.87
C GLN A 144 -1.19 5.03 -15.75
N ALA A 145 -1.87 5.02 -16.89
CA ALA A 145 -3.29 4.71 -16.97
C ALA A 145 -3.61 3.97 -18.28
N ASN A 146 -4.63 3.13 -18.28
CA ASN A 146 -5.14 2.46 -19.48
C ASN A 146 -6.65 2.25 -19.38
N LEU A 147 -7.35 2.27 -20.52
CA LEU A 147 -8.81 2.19 -20.65
C LEU A 147 -9.52 3.29 -19.87
N MET A 148 -9.03 4.52 -19.96
CA MET A 148 -9.61 5.67 -19.28
C MET A 148 -10.83 6.22 -20.02
N TRP A 149 -11.63 7.00 -19.30
CA TRP A 149 -12.75 7.75 -19.90
C TRP A 149 -12.28 8.88 -20.83
N LYS A 150 -11.11 9.49 -20.51
CA LYS A 150 -10.52 10.59 -21.26
C LYS A 150 -9.00 10.43 -21.39
N PRO A 151 -8.40 10.98 -22.46
CA PRO A 151 -6.94 10.93 -22.65
C PRO A 151 -6.16 11.82 -21.67
N THR A 152 -6.83 12.73 -20.95
CA THR A 152 -6.22 13.75 -20.07
C THR A 152 -6.00 13.27 -18.63
N VAL A 153 -6.23 11.98 -18.33
CA VAL A 153 -6.12 11.44 -16.96
C VAL A 153 -4.69 11.54 -16.42
N CYS A 154 -3.67 11.22 -17.22
CA CYS A 154 -2.28 11.27 -16.74
C CYS A 154 -1.85 12.72 -16.45
N GLU A 155 -2.21 13.68 -17.28
CA GLU A 155 -1.91 15.10 -17.08
C GLU A 155 -2.58 15.62 -15.78
N ALA A 156 -3.82 15.20 -15.52
CA ALA A 156 -4.51 15.55 -14.27
C ALA A 156 -3.81 14.96 -13.05
N MET A 157 -3.34 13.70 -13.13
CA MET A 157 -2.55 13.05 -12.07
C MET A 157 -1.25 13.79 -11.79
N VAL A 158 -0.49 14.13 -12.83
CA VAL A 158 0.77 14.89 -12.74
C VAL A 158 0.52 16.23 -12.06
N ALA A 159 -0.43 17.02 -12.57
CA ALA A 159 -0.72 18.34 -12.03
C ALA A 159 -1.10 18.29 -10.54
N ALA A 160 -1.89 17.31 -10.14
CA ALA A 160 -2.28 17.13 -8.74
C ALA A 160 -1.10 16.69 -7.88
N TYR A 161 -0.29 15.71 -8.32
CA TYR A 161 0.86 15.24 -7.59
C TYR A 161 1.90 16.34 -7.35
N GLU A 162 2.22 17.13 -8.38
CA GLU A 162 3.22 18.20 -8.31
C GLU A 162 2.75 19.42 -7.49
N SER A 163 1.44 19.72 -7.50
CA SER A 163 0.89 20.86 -6.76
C SER A 163 0.48 20.53 -5.33
N SER A 164 0.42 19.24 -4.95
CA SER A 164 0.01 18.84 -3.61
C SER A 164 1.14 19.01 -2.60
N GLU A 165 0.75 19.50 -1.43
CA GLU A 165 1.61 19.56 -0.24
C GLU A 165 1.36 18.34 0.67
N GLY A 166 2.25 18.13 1.64
CA GLY A 166 2.16 17.04 2.61
C GLY A 166 3.11 15.88 2.33
N ASP A 167 2.89 14.78 3.04
CA ASP A 167 3.69 13.56 2.92
C ASP A 167 3.47 12.83 1.58
N LEU A 168 4.31 11.84 1.29
CA LEU A 168 4.21 11.08 0.05
C LEU A 168 2.82 10.45 -0.13
N ALA A 169 2.22 9.91 0.94
CA ALA A 169 0.89 9.28 0.88
C ALA A 169 -0.21 10.26 0.48
N GLU A 170 -0.15 11.54 0.96
CA GLU A 170 -1.10 12.58 0.57
C GLU A 170 -0.99 12.93 -0.91
N ARG A 171 0.23 13.09 -1.40
CA ARG A 171 0.50 13.42 -2.81
C ARG A 171 0.07 12.29 -3.74
N LEU A 172 0.31 11.02 -3.35
CA LEU A 172 -0.19 9.85 -4.08
C LEU A 172 -1.73 9.80 -4.12
N MET A 173 -2.37 10.12 -2.99
CA MET A 173 -3.83 10.14 -2.90
C MET A 173 -4.42 11.24 -3.79
N ALA A 174 -3.83 12.43 -3.79
CA ALA A 174 -4.25 13.55 -4.65
C ALA A 174 -4.19 13.18 -6.14
N ALA A 175 -3.15 12.46 -6.57
CA ALA A 175 -3.04 11.97 -7.94
C ALA A 175 -4.18 11.01 -8.31
N LEU A 176 -4.53 10.04 -7.42
CA LEU A 176 -5.64 9.12 -7.67
C LEU A 176 -6.99 9.83 -7.72
N GLU A 177 -7.23 10.79 -6.82
CA GLU A 177 -8.46 11.60 -6.80
C GLU A 177 -8.59 12.45 -8.06
N ALA A 178 -7.49 13.04 -8.54
CA ALA A 178 -7.48 13.82 -9.78
C ALA A 178 -7.81 12.93 -10.99
N ALA A 179 -7.24 11.73 -11.07
CA ALA A 179 -7.58 10.76 -12.10
C ALA A 179 -9.07 10.42 -12.11
N GLN A 180 -9.65 10.17 -10.91
CA GLN A 180 -11.07 9.86 -10.77
C GLN A 180 -11.95 11.05 -11.15
N ASN A 181 -11.59 12.27 -10.77
CA ASN A 181 -12.31 13.50 -11.11
C ASN A 181 -12.29 13.80 -12.61
N GLU A 182 -11.22 13.39 -13.32
CA GLU A 182 -11.12 13.50 -14.78
C GLU A 182 -11.96 12.42 -15.49
N GLY A 183 -12.49 11.46 -14.77
CA GLY A 183 -13.39 10.41 -15.27
C GLY A 183 -12.93 9.00 -14.95
N GLY A 184 -11.64 8.79 -14.71
CA GLY A 184 -11.08 7.50 -14.30
C GLY A 184 -11.27 6.37 -15.31
N ASP A 185 -11.40 5.16 -14.78
CA ASP A 185 -11.65 3.92 -15.54
C ASP A 185 -13.06 3.94 -16.18
N ILE A 186 -13.15 3.75 -17.50
CA ILE A 186 -14.43 3.79 -18.23
C ILE A 186 -15.44 2.75 -17.73
N ARG A 187 -15.00 1.68 -17.09
CA ARG A 187 -15.86 0.65 -16.51
C ARG A 187 -16.45 1.03 -15.16
N GLY A 188 -15.90 2.05 -14.50
CA GLY A 188 -16.28 2.48 -13.17
C GLY A 188 -15.20 2.23 -12.11
N LYS A 189 -15.61 2.07 -10.85
CA LYS A 189 -14.77 1.97 -9.65
C LYS A 189 -15.06 0.66 -8.93
N GLN A 190 -14.04 0.01 -8.33
CA GLN A 190 -14.26 -1.18 -7.53
C GLN A 190 -13.26 -1.31 -6.38
N SER A 191 -11.97 -1.15 -6.62
CA SER A 191 -10.94 -1.30 -5.59
C SER A 191 -9.86 -0.24 -5.69
N ALA A 192 -9.18 0.03 -4.58
CA ALA A 192 -8.03 0.93 -4.53
C ALA A 192 -7.04 0.46 -3.47
N ALA A 193 -5.77 0.83 -3.62
CA ALA A 193 -4.75 0.49 -2.65
C ALA A 193 -3.59 1.49 -2.67
N MET A 194 -2.86 1.56 -1.57
CA MET A 194 -1.67 2.38 -1.40
C MET A 194 -0.65 1.63 -0.54
N LEU A 195 0.59 1.62 -0.99
CA LEU A 195 1.73 1.09 -0.26
C LEU A 195 2.83 2.15 -0.24
N VAL A 196 3.27 2.56 0.96
CA VAL A 196 4.42 3.44 1.17
C VAL A 196 5.38 2.73 2.11
N VAL A 197 6.65 2.71 1.73
CA VAL A 197 7.73 2.12 2.51
C VAL A 197 8.82 3.16 2.79
N THR A 198 9.53 3.00 3.90
CA THR A 198 10.64 3.88 4.25
C THR A 198 11.80 3.82 3.26
N GLY A 199 12.61 4.88 3.19
CA GLY A 199 13.88 4.90 2.46
C GLY A 199 15.01 4.11 3.11
N ASP A 200 14.82 3.56 4.30
CA ASP A 200 15.85 2.83 5.04
C ASP A 200 16.02 1.39 4.54
N ARG A 201 17.08 1.18 3.77
CA ARG A 201 17.46 -0.12 3.21
C ARG A 201 17.88 -1.16 4.25
N SER A 202 18.18 -0.76 5.48
CA SER A 202 18.61 -1.67 6.55
C SER A 202 17.44 -2.47 7.12
N LEU A 203 16.21 -2.00 6.93
CA LEU A 203 14.99 -2.65 7.42
C LEU A 203 14.56 -3.79 6.50
N PRO A 204 14.08 -4.89 7.06
CA PRO A 204 13.48 -5.95 6.26
C PRO A 204 12.14 -5.48 5.66
N PRO A 205 11.70 -6.04 4.51
CA PRO A 205 10.51 -5.58 3.77
C PRO A 205 9.23 -5.51 4.60
N TRP A 206 9.08 -6.36 5.62
CA TRP A 206 7.87 -6.42 6.46
C TRP A 206 7.82 -5.36 7.56
N SER A 207 8.94 -4.77 7.99
CA SER A 207 9.00 -3.74 9.06
C SER A 207 9.13 -2.32 8.55
N GLY A 208 9.52 -2.13 7.29
CA GLY A 208 9.67 -0.80 6.69
C GLY A 208 8.42 -0.27 6.02
N ARG A 209 7.22 -0.80 6.31
CA ARG A 209 5.96 -0.31 5.77
C ARG A 209 5.44 0.85 6.59
N VAL A 210 5.32 2.01 5.96
CA VAL A 210 4.73 3.22 6.56
C VAL A 210 3.22 3.22 6.37
N ILE A 211 2.76 2.87 5.16
CA ILE A 211 1.35 2.73 4.78
C ILE A 211 1.21 1.42 3.98
N ASP A 212 0.22 0.59 4.31
CA ASP A 212 -0.21 -0.57 3.50
C ASP A 212 -1.73 -0.68 3.63
N LEU A 213 -2.45 -0.06 2.71
CA LEU A 213 -3.90 0.07 2.74
C LEU A 213 -4.53 -0.49 1.49
N ARG A 214 -5.64 -1.22 1.66
CA ARG A 214 -6.39 -1.84 0.57
C ARG A 214 -7.88 -1.73 0.79
N VAL A 215 -8.57 -1.33 -0.27
CA VAL A 215 -10.03 -1.40 -0.41
C VAL A 215 -10.30 -2.40 -1.52
N GLU A 216 -10.76 -3.58 -1.15
CA GLU A 216 -10.80 -4.73 -2.05
C GLU A 216 -12.02 -4.72 -2.99
N ASP A 217 -13.17 -4.25 -2.50
CA ASP A 217 -14.42 -4.19 -3.25
C ASP A 217 -15.39 -3.19 -2.64
N LEU A 218 -15.50 -2.00 -3.24
CA LEU A 218 -16.43 -0.95 -2.79
C LEU A 218 -16.78 -0.01 -3.95
N ALA A 219 -17.99 0.54 -3.96
CA ALA A 219 -18.46 1.46 -4.99
C ALA A 219 -17.67 2.78 -5.03
N GLU A 220 -17.19 3.26 -3.88
CA GLU A 220 -16.40 4.48 -3.73
C GLU A 220 -15.05 4.17 -3.05
N PRO A 221 -14.12 3.45 -3.73
CA PRO A 221 -12.93 2.94 -3.09
C PRO A 221 -11.94 4.03 -2.66
N LEU A 222 -11.87 5.17 -3.37
CA LEU A 222 -10.98 6.28 -2.99
C LEU A 222 -11.49 7.02 -1.76
N VAL A 223 -12.82 7.15 -1.58
CA VAL A 223 -13.38 7.74 -0.35
C VAL A 223 -12.99 6.92 0.87
N GLU A 224 -13.09 5.59 0.75
CA GLU A 224 -12.69 4.69 1.81
C GLU A 224 -11.16 4.66 2.00
N LEU A 225 -10.39 4.65 0.93
CA LEU A 225 -8.92 4.71 1.02
C LEU A 225 -8.44 5.99 1.73
N ARG A 226 -9.07 7.13 1.47
CA ARG A 226 -8.82 8.42 2.16
C ARG A 226 -9.14 8.31 3.65
N ARG A 227 -10.29 7.72 3.99
CA ARG A 227 -10.66 7.47 5.39
C ARG A 227 -9.65 6.56 6.09
N LEU A 228 -9.24 5.46 5.44
CA LEU A 228 -8.25 4.53 5.96
C LEU A 228 -6.86 5.18 6.11
N LEU A 229 -6.48 6.10 5.20
CA LEU A 229 -5.22 6.84 5.31
C LEU A 229 -5.20 7.72 6.57
N THR A 230 -6.29 8.42 6.86
CA THR A 230 -6.43 9.20 8.11
C THR A 230 -6.33 8.29 9.34
N MET A 231 -6.99 7.14 9.31
CA MET A 231 -6.94 6.15 10.38
C MET A 231 -5.52 5.59 10.57
N ALA A 232 -4.83 5.24 9.48
CA ALA A 232 -3.46 4.73 9.54
C ALA A 232 -2.48 5.75 10.16
N ARG A 233 -2.63 7.04 9.83
CA ARG A 233 -1.85 8.12 10.46
C ARG A 233 -2.10 8.21 11.96
N ALA A 234 -3.35 8.09 12.40
CA ALA A 234 -3.67 8.08 13.81
C ALA A 234 -3.04 6.89 14.55
N TYR A 235 -3.10 5.68 13.97
CA TYR A 235 -2.41 4.51 14.54
C TYR A 235 -0.88 4.65 14.54
N ASN A 236 -0.28 5.24 13.51
CA ASN A 236 1.16 5.50 13.48
C ASN A 236 1.58 6.46 14.60
N LEU A 237 0.76 7.50 14.89
CA LEU A 237 1.00 8.40 16.03
C LEU A 237 0.86 7.69 17.38
N MET A 238 -0.12 6.79 17.53
CA MET A 238 -0.24 5.96 18.74
C MET A 238 0.96 5.05 18.94
N ASN A 239 1.41 4.36 17.88
CA ASN A 239 2.58 3.49 17.94
C ASN A 239 3.85 4.30 18.31
N ALA A 240 4.01 5.51 17.76
CA ALA A 240 5.09 6.41 18.14
C ALA A 240 4.97 6.83 19.63
N GLY A 241 3.75 7.07 20.11
CA GLY A 241 3.48 7.31 21.53
C GLY A 241 3.90 6.13 22.42
N ASP A 242 3.58 4.89 22.01
CA ASP A 242 4.02 3.68 22.73
C ASP A 242 5.55 3.58 22.81
N GLU A 243 6.26 3.82 21.71
CA GLU A 243 7.73 3.83 21.67
C GLU A 243 8.31 4.90 22.59
N LEU A 244 7.73 6.13 22.59
CA LEU A 244 8.13 7.23 23.49
C LEU A 244 7.88 6.87 24.96
N MET A 245 6.78 6.21 25.30
CA MET A 245 6.52 5.70 26.66
C MET A 245 7.59 4.71 27.10
N MET A 246 8.00 3.80 26.21
CA MET A 246 9.03 2.79 26.53
C MET A 246 10.41 3.40 26.86
N VAL A 247 10.75 4.57 26.29
CA VAL A 247 12.01 5.27 26.55
C VAL A 247 11.88 6.39 27.60
N GLY A 248 10.67 6.58 28.17
CA GLY A 248 10.41 7.54 29.24
C GLY A 248 10.16 8.98 28.79
N GLU A 249 9.94 9.22 27.50
CA GLU A 249 9.64 10.53 26.92
C GLU A 249 8.13 10.85 27.02
N ILE A 250 7.64 10.97 28.27
CA ILE A 250 6.22 10.99 28.63
C ILE A 250 5.46 12.13 27.94
N GLU A 251 6.01 13.36 27.97
CA GLU A 251 5.31 14.53 27.40
C GLU A 251 5.13 14.40 25.88
N GLN A 252 6.14 13.87 25.18
CA GLN A 252 6.07 13.63 23.75
C GLN A 252 5.07 12.50 23.43
N ALA A 253 5.01 11.45 24.27
CA ALA A 253 4.02 10.38 24.14
C ALA A 253 2.58 10.92 24.28
N VAL A 254 2.31 11.75 25.29
CA VAL A 254 0.99 12.38 25.49
C VAL A 254 0.61 13.26 24.29
N GLU A 255 1.54 14.02 23.72
CA GLU A 255 1.32 14.82 22.52
C GLU A 255 0.98 13.94 21.31
N ALA A 256 1.70 12.83 21.13
CA ALA A 256 1.44 11.88 20.05
C ALA A 256 0.03 11.24 20.13
N TYR A 257 -0.38 10.80 21.32
CA TYR A 257 -1.75 10.29 21.55
C TYR A 257 -2.81 11.36 21.35
N GLY A 258 -2.59 12.58 21.82
CA GLY A 258 -3.50 13.70 21.60
C GLY A 258 -3.68 14.04 20.12
N SER A 259 -2.58 13.99 19.37
CA SER A 259 -2.59 14.19 17.92
C SER A 259 -3.34 13.06 17.19
N ALA A 260 -3.17 11.80 17.63
CA ALA A 260 -3.93 10.66 17.10
C ALA A 260 -5.44 10.83 17.34
N GLU A 261 -5.85 11.20 18.56
CA GLU A 261 -7.27 11.48 18.87
C GLU A 261 -7.83 12.61 18.02
N ALA A 262 -7.06 13.68 17.79
CA ALA A 262 -7.51 14.82 16.98
C ALA A 262 -7.77 14.45 15.52
N LEU A 263 -7.05 13.47 14.97
CA LEU A 263 -7.29 12.97 13.61
C LEU A 263 -8.58 12.18 13.48
N VAL A 264 -8.98 11.44 14.51
CA VAL A 264 -10.14 10.54 14.48
C VAL A 264 -10.96 10.66 15.78
N PRO A 265 -11.58 11.84 16.05
CA PRO A 265 -12.23 12.17 17.32
C PRO A 265 -13.42 11.28 17.68
N GLU A 266 -13.93 10.52 16.69
CA GLU A 266 -14.99 9.52 16.86
C GLU A 266 -14.44 8.11 17.20
N SER A 267 -13.13 7.94 17.31
CA SER A 267 -12.53 6.66 17.69
C SER A 267 -12.44 6.54 19.21
N HIS A 268 -13.36 5.76 19.79
CA HIS A 268 -13.32 5.47 21.22
C HIS A 268 -12.02 4.79 21.67
N GLU A 269 -11.32 4.11 20.76
CA GLU A 269 -10.05 3.45 21.05
C GLU A 269 -8.92 4.48 21.24
N MET A 270 -8.80 5.47 20.34
CA MET A 270 -7.79 6.54 20.45
C MET A 270 -7.99 7.32 21.74
N ILE A 271 -9.22 7.68 22.07
CA ILE A 271 -9.59 8.37 23.30
C ILE A 271 -9.20 7.54 24.52
N PHE A 272 -9.50 6.24 24.51
CA PHE A 272 -9.23 5.34 25.61
C PHE A 272 -7.72 5.21 25.89
N TRP A 273 -6.90 4.98 24.85
CA TRP A 273 -5.47 4.84 25.03
C TRP A 273 -4.79 6.16 25.41
N HIS A 274 -5.27 7.29 24.91
CA HIS A 274 -4.83 8.60 25.40
C HIS A 274 -5.10 8.77 26.91
N ALA A 275 -6.34 8.43 27.35
CA ALA A 275 -6.67 8.44 28.77
C ALA A 275 -5.79 7.52 29.61
N ALA A 276 -5.55 6.29 29.15
CA ALA A 276 -4.70 5.32 29.84
C ALA A 276 -3.25 5.81 29.96
N THR A 277 -2.71 6.41 28.90
CA THR A 277 -1.36 7.00 28.91
C THR A 277 -1.23 8.14 29.91
N LEU A 278 -2.18 9.07 29.94
CA LEU A 278 -2.21 10.15 30.94
C LEU A 278 -2.27 9.59 32.37
N ALA A 279 -3.14 8.62 32.62
CA ALA A 279 -3.26 8.01 33.94
C ALA A 279 -1.99 7.25 34.36
N GLY A 280 -1.38 6.50 33.42
CA GLY A 280 -0.12 5.82 33.61
C GLY A 280 1.05 6.76 33.89
N ALA A 281 1.04 7.96 33.30
CA ALA A 281 1.98 9.04 33.53
C ALA A 281 1.70 9.82 34.87
N GLY A 282 0.71 9.40 35.66
CA GLY A 282 0.34 10.07 36.91
C GLY A 282 -0.59 11.27 36.74
N ARG A 283 -1.01 11.59 35.51
CA ARG A 283 -1.92 12.71 35.17
C ARG A 283 -3.38 12.27 35.23
N VAL A 284 -3.75 11.58 36.34
CA VAL A 284 -5.04 10.91 36.50
C VAL A 284 -6.21 11.87 36.31
N ASP A 285 -6.18 13.06 36.94
CA ASP A 285 -7.28 14.01 36.88
C ASP A 285 -7.52 14.53 35.44
N GLU A 286 -6.50 14.58 34.58
CA GLU A 286 -6.60 14.93 33.18
C GLU A 286 -7.16 13.79 32.33
N SER A 287 -6.96 12.54 32.74
CA SER A 287 -7.47 11.36 32.04
C SER A 287 -8.97 11.12 32.25
N LEU A 288 -9.56 11.61 33.36
CA LEU A 288 -10.94 11.29 33.73
C LEU A 288 -11.98 11.69 32.65
N PRO A 289 -11.93 12.91 32.07
CA PRO A 289 -12.90 13.28 31.01
C PRO A 289 -12.78 12.40 29.77
N LEU A 290 -11.57 11.90 29.45
CA LEU A 290 -11.36 11.02 28.32
C LEU A 290 -11.90 9.61 28.61
N PHE A 291 -11.69 9.08 29.82
CA PHE A 291 -12.31 7.82 30.23
C PHE A 291 -13.83 7.89 30.21
N GLU A 292 -14.44 8.97 30.72
CA GLU A 292 -15.89 9.21 30.66
C GLU A 292 -16.39 9.14 29.20
N LYS A 293 -15.73 9.88 28.29
CA LYS A 293 -16.05 9.87 26.86
C LYS A 293 -15.89 8.47 26.25
N ALA A 294 -14.78 7.78 26.50
CA ALA A 294 -14.52 6.45 25.97
C ALA A 294 -15.55 5.43 26.49
N PHE A 295 -15.89 5.47 27.79
CA PHE A 295 -16.86 4.55 28.40
C PHE A 295 -18.29 4.79 27.91
N THR A 296 -18.64 6.06 27.68
CA THR A 296 -19.92 6.43 27.06
C THR A 296 -20.05 5.87 25.64
N MET A 297 -18.98 5.97 24.84
CA MET A 297 -18.96 5.47 23.47
C MET A 297 -18.92 3.94 23.40
N TRP A 298 -18.17 3.29 24.31
CA TRP A 298 -18.00 1.84 24.35
C TRP A 298 -17.83 1.33 25.78
N PRO A 299 -18.92 0.93 26.47
CA PRO A 299 -18.92 0.58 27.89
C PRO A 299 -17.97 -0.56 28.30
N GLN A 300 -17.58 -1.43 27.37
CA GLN A 300 -16.66 -2.55 27.61
C GLN A 300 -15.25 -2.08 28.01
N TRP A 301 -14.87 -0.83 27.74
CA TRP A 301 -13.62 -0.26 28.21
C TRP A 301 -13.49 -0.27 29.75
N ARG A 302 -14.59 -0.18 30.48
CA ARG A 302 -14.59 -0.29 31.96
C ARG A 302 -14.05 -1.65 32.43
N GLU A 303 -14.37 -2.70 31.70
CA GLU A 303 -13.87 -4.05 31.99
C GLU A 303 -12.38 -4.18 31.65
N LEU A 304 -11.93 -3.59 30.54
CA LEU A 304 -10.52 -3.61 30.17
C LEU A 304 -9.66 -2.82 31.16
N VAL A 305 -10.09 -1.65 31.63
CA VAL A 305 -9.38 -0.85 32.63
C VAL A 305 -8.97 -1.67 33.85
N GLN A 306 -9.83 -2.54 34.35
CA GLN A 306 -9.56 -3.39 35.52
C GLN A 306 -8.43 -4.41 35.29
N ARG A 307 -8.06 -4.66 34.04
CA ARG A 307 -7.01 -5.64 33.65
C ARG A 307 -5.67 -4.97 33.41
N LEU A 308 -5.63 -3.65 33.17
CA LEU A 308 -4.42 -2.93 32.80
C LEU A 308 -3.36 -2.82 33.91
N PRO A 309 -3.70 -2.74 35.23
CA PRO A 309 -2.68 -2.71 36.28
C PRO A 309 -1.78 -3.94 36.29
N ALA A 310 -2.34 -5.13 36.03
CA ALA A 310 -1.57 -6.38 35.97
C ALA A 310 -0.53 -6.39 34.81
N SER A 311 -0.74 -5.57 33.79
CA SER A 311 0.19 -5.41 32.64
C SER A 311 1.10 -4.18 32.79
N GLY A 312 1.00 -3.44 33.90
CA GLY A 312 1.81 -2.24 34.16
C GLY A 312 1.40 -1.01 33.34
N LEU A 313 0.26 -1.05 32.68
CA LEU A 313 -0.25 0.06 31.83
C LEU A 313 -1.04 1.09 32.62
N LEU A 314 -1.51 0.76 33.82
CA LEU A 314 -2.11 1.67 34.80
C LEU A 314 -1.49 1.43 36.17
N PRO A 315 -1.52 2.45 37.08
CA PRO A 315 -1.11 2.27 38.47
C PRO A 315 -1.96 1.21 39.17
N ASP A 316 -1.32 0.31 39.92
CA ASP A 316 -1.98 -0.72 40.73
C ASP A 316 -2.26 -0.14 42.13
N ASP A 317 -3.10 0.90 42.17
CA ASP A 317 -3.59 1.48 43.42
C ASP A 317 -5.11 1.68 43.40
N GLU A 318 -5.73 1.29 44.51
CA GLU A 318 -7.20 1.26 44.63
C GLU A 318 -7.83 2.66 44.46
N LYS A 319 -7.15 3.72 44.90
CA LYS A 319 -7.66 5.08 44.83
C LYS A 319 -7.76 5.60 43.40
N THR A 320 -6.72 5.38 42.60
CA THR A 320 -6.69 5.74 41.18
C THR A 320 -7.74 4.93 40.41
N MET A 321 -7.79 3.61 40.65
CA MET A 321 -8.76 2.76 39.98
C MET A 321 -10.21 3.12 40.32
N GLN A 322 -10.49 3.49 41.59
CA GLN A 322 -11.84 3.99 41.98
C GLN A 322 -12.19 5.31 41.29
N LYS A 323 -11.25 6.24 41.13
CA LYS A 323 -11.48 7.48 40.38
C LYS A 323 -11.82 7.20 38.93
N ILE A 324 -11.03 6.36 38.25
CA ILE A 324 -11.21 6.04 36.82
C ILE A 324 -12.54 5.30 36.59
N LEU A 325 -12.85 4.30 37.39
CA LEU A 325 -14.08 3.51 37.27
C LEU A 325 -15.33 4.26 37.76
N GLY A 326 -15.15 5.32 38.54
CA GLY A 326 -16.23 6.14 39.09
C GLY A 326 -16.73 7.27 38.17
N VAL A 327 -16.09 7.46 36.98
CA VAL A 327 -16.64 8.39 35.98
C VAL A 327 -17.87 7.76 35.31
N ASP A 328 -18.91 8.52 35.00
CA ASP A 328 -20.23 8.04 34.55
C ASP A 328 -20.27 7.66 33.04
#